data_c2a0c498c807026e3b9f25083bfd8076
#
_entry.id   c2a0c498c807026e3b9f25083bfd8076
#
_cell.length_a   1.000
_cell.length_b   1.000
_cell.length_c   1.000
_cell.angle_alpha   90.00
_cell.angle_beta   90.00
_cell.angle_gamma   90.00
#
_symmetry.space_group_name_H-M   'P 1'
#
loop_
_entity.id
_entity.type
_entity.pdbx_description
1 polymer ?
#
loop_
_entity_poly.entity_id
_entity_poly.type
_entity_poly.pdbx_seq_one_letter_code
_entity_poly.pdbx_strand_id
1 'polypeptide(L)'
;MSSTEIIESEPPCFHSFTLSLFHSFTLSFFYPCKRSYLMKYTLFFKEAQPEDYPLLGGKGASLASMSAANLPVPVGFCVTTHAYSAFLHASDLFDTIMAQVEQVDCANVAELDRQSAEIRALILDKPLPAEVESVIRSSYRQLCDLTGLPGTLPVAVRSSATAEDLPDASFAGQQDTYLWVVGEDEVIEHVRRCWASLYTARAINYRRNGNIPENDVLMSVVVQKMVNARTAGVAMTLNPTNGDRSKIVIDASWGLGEAVVSGEVTPDNFLVDKVMLEIIKADIQHKAVEHVPDRVNRRVITRDIEPDRAAQPCLSDDEVKAVCRIAKTIEKHYRCPQDIEWALDADLPDGENFTLLQSRPETVWTQKKATTQATTKTGMEGILNTLMNPLAARQ
;
A
#
# COMPACT_ATOMS: atom_id res chain seq x y z
N MET A 1 -6.56 15.78 58.19
CA MET A 1 -7.92 15.26 57.96
C MET A 1 -8.06 15.15 56.47
N SER A 2 -7.86 13.95 55.97
CA SER A 2 -7.87 13.62 54.56
C SER A 2 -9.17 12.88 54.25
N SER A 3 -9.98 13.41 53.36
CA SER A 3 -11.21 12.76 52.91
C SER A 3 -10.90 12.06 51.57
N THR A 4 -10.88 10.74 51.65
CA THR A 4 -10.74 9.85 50.50
C THR A 4 -12.14 9.66 49.89
N GLU A 5 -12.39 10.16 48.66
CA GLU A 5 -13.58 9.83 47.89
C GLU A 5 -13.39 8.47 47.23
N ILE A 6 -14.30 7.57 47.57
CA ILE A 6 -14.44 6.25 46.93
C ILE A 6 -15.34 6.45 45.70
N ILE A 7 -14.76 6.25 44.53
CA ILE A 7 -15.54 6.18 43.29
C ILE A 7 -16.16 4.78 43.21
N GLU A 8 -17.48 4.70 43.40
CA GLU A 8 -18.28 3.51 43.16
C GLU A 8 -18.38 3.29 41.61
N SER A 9 -17.92 2.14 41.19
CA SER A 9 -18.11 1.69 39.80
C SER A 9 -19.52 1.15 39.61
N GLU A 10 -20.32 1.78 38.76
CA GLU A 10 -21.64 1.27 38.38
C GLU A 10 -21.53 -0.07 37.66
N PRO A 11 -22.45 -1.02 37.91
CA PRO A 11 -22.48 -2.30 37.19
C PRO A 11 -23.01 -2.12 35.77
N PRO A 12 -22.64 -3.01 34.82
CA PRO A 12 -23.03 -2.90 33.41
C PRO A 12 -24.55 -3.09 33.24
N CYS A 13 -25.20 -2.15 32.54
CA CYS A 13 -26.60 -2.23 32.16
C CYS A 13 -26.86 -3.40 31.20
N PHE A 14 -27.64 -4.37 31.68
CA PHE A 14 -28.20 -5.43 30.85
C PHE A 14 -29.62 -5.04 30.39
N HIS A 15 -29.84 -4.96 29.09
CA HIS A 15 -31.18 -4.84 28.51
C HIS A 15 -31.66 -6.21 28.05
N SER A 16 -32.71 -6.72 28.67
CA SER A 16 -33.40 -7.95 28.28
C SER A 16 -34.61 -7.61 27.40
N PHE A 17 -34.66 -8.19 26.21
CA PHE A 17 -35.88 -8.24 25.38
C PHE A 17 -36.45 -9.65 25.46
N THR A 18 -37.69 -9.75 25.93
CA THR A 18 -38.48 -10.99 25.90
C THR A 18 -39.46 -11.00 24.74
N LEU A 19 -39.29 -11.92 23.81
CA LEU A 19 -40.26 -12.21 22.75
C LEU A 19 -41.05 -13.47 23.18
N SER A 20 -42.38 -13.35 23.43
CA SER A 20 -43.24 -14.46 23.76
C SER A 20 -43.87 -15.04 22.49
N LEU A 21 -43.48 -16.26 22.13
CA LEU A 21 -44.17 -17.10 21.16
C LEU A 21 -44.90 -18.24 21.90
N PHE A 22 -46.15 -18.46 21.58
CA PHE A 22 -47.02 -19.48 22.16
C PHE A 22 -46.36 -20.87 22.18
N HIS A 23 -46.36 -21.49 23.34
CA HIS A 23 -45.88 -22.78 23.83
C HIS A 23 -44.45 -22.75 24.45
N SER A 24 -44.46 -22.58 25.77
CA SER A 24 -43.57 -23.19 26.79
C SER A 24 -42.09 -23.45 26.43
N PHE A 25 -41.41 -22.49 25.84
CA PHE A 25 -39.94 -22.47 25.87
C PHE A 25 -39.45 -21.00 25.81
N THR A 26 -38.95 -20.51 26.94
CA THR A 26 -38.22 -19.23 27.00
C THR A 26 -36.79 -19.46 26.57
N LEU A 27 -36.45 -19.09 25.34
CA LEU A 27 -35.07 -18.98 24.87
C LEU A 27 -34.58 -17.57 25.15
N SER A 28 -33.73 -17.43 26.16
CA SER A 28 -32.98 -16.18 26.40
C SER A 28 -31.78 -16.13 25.48
N PHE A 29 -31.86 -15.35 24.41
CA PHE A 29 -30.70 -15.03 23.60
C PHE A 29 -29.89 -13.91 24.31
N PHE A 30 -28.76 -14.25 24.88
CA PHE A 30 -27.76 -13.28 25.28
C PHE A 30 -27.05 -12.77 24.03
N TYR A 31 -27.37 -11.57 23.57
CA TYR A 31 -26.49 -10.84 22.67
C TYR A 31 -25.37 -10.20 23.49
N PRO A 32 -24.09 -10.48 23.18
CA PRO A 32 -23.00 -9.75 23.82
C PRO A 32 -23.13 -8.28 23.44
N CYS A 33 -23.07 -7.41 24.44
CA CYS A 33 -23.03 -5.97 24.28
C CYS A 33 -22.00 -5.62 23.20
N LYS A 34 -22.42 -4.96 22.11
CA LYS A 34 -21.53 -4.45 21.07
C LYS A 34 -20.49 -3.58 21.78
N ARG A 35 -19.25 -4.06 21.90
CA ARG A 35 -18.11 -3.24 22.24
C ARG A 35 -18.19 -2.00 21.36
N SER A 36 -18.32 -0.81 21.93
CA SER A 36 -18.25 0.44 21.22
C SER A 36 -16.91 0.47 20.50
N TYR A 37 -16.91 0.14 19.21
CA TYR A 37 -15.72 0.28 18.39
C TYR A 37 -15.49 1.77 18.24
N LEU A 38 -14.51 2.28 19.00
CA LEU A 38 -14.04 3.65 18.79
C LEU A 38 -13.59 3.75 17.33
N MET A 39 -14.23 4.64 16.57
CA MET A 39 -13.91 4.84 15.15
C MET A 39 -12.49 5.39 15.05
N LYS A 40 -11.59 4.59 14.50
CA LYS A 40 -10.18 4.97 14.31
C LYS A 40 -10.07 5.64 12.94
N TYR A 41 -10.07 6.96 12.87
CA TYR A 41 -9.94 7.70 11.59
C TYR A 41 -8.50 7.79 11.10
N THR A 42 -7.52 7.75 12.01
CA THR A 42 -6.10 7.67 11.67
C THR A 42 -5.41 6.63 12.55
N LEU A 43 -4.31 6.04 12.03
CA LEU A 43 -3.46 5.11 12.77
C LEU A 43 -2.00 5.27 12.32
N PHE A 44 -1.09 5.52 13.27
CA PHE A 44 0.34 5.49 12.99
C PHE A 44 0.80 4.06 12.71
N PHE A 45 1.78 3.89 11.81
CA PHE A 45 2.26 2.55 11.41
C PHE A 45 2.71 1.72 12.61
N LYS A 46 3.42 2.32 13.58
CA LYS A 46 3.91 1.65 14.78
C LYS A 46 2.82 1.30 15.80
N GLU A 47 1.67 1.95 15.73
CA GLU A 47 0.56 1.76 16.67
C GLU A 47 -0.46 0.73 16.16
N ALA A 48 -0.45 0.47 14.85
CA ALA A 48 -1.38 -0.44 14.22
C ALA A 48 -1.11 -1.89 14.65
N GLN A 49 -2.17 -2.57 15.07
CA GLN A 49 -2.15 -3.99 15.40
C GLN A 49 -2.63 -4.83 14.21
N PRO A 50 -2.35 -6.14 14.15
CA PRO A 50 -2.80 -7.00 13.05
C PRO A 50 -4.31 -6.93 12.78
N GLU A 51 -5.12 -6.70 13.82
CA GLU A 51 -6.58 -6.55 13.72
C GLU A 51 -7.00 -5.27 13.00
N ASP A 52 -6.11 -4.27 12.93
CA ASP A 52 -6.35 -2.99 12.27
C ASP A 52 -6.00 -3.04 10.76
N TYR A 53 -5.22 -4.03 10.30
CA TYR A 53 -4.72 -4.08 8.92
C TYR A 53 -5.82 -3.98 7.85
N PRO A 54 -7.01 -4.56 8.02
CA PRO A 54 -8.11 -4.37 7.06
C PRO A 54 -8.56 -2.91 6.89
N LEU A 55 -8.27 -2.04 7.87
CA LEU A 55 -8.59 -0.61 7.81
C LEU A 55 -7.56 0.23 7.05
N LEU A 56 -6.39 -0.35 6.76
CA LEU A 56 -5.22 0.37 6.24
C LEU A 56 -5.02 0.20 4.72
N GLY A 57 -5.76 -0.72 4.10
CA GLY A 57 -5.52 -1.14 2.71
C GLY A 57 -4.19 -1.88 2.54
N GLY A 58 -3.87 -2.32 1.33
CA GLY A 58 -2.69 -3.15 1.06
C GLY A 58 -1.37 -2.46 1.43
N LYS A 59 -1.12 -1.25 0.90
CA LYS A 59 0.12 -0.50 1.17
C LYS A 59 0.25 -0.14 2.66
N GLY A 60 -0.82 0.37 3.27
CA GLY A 60 -0.83 0.77 4.68
C GLY A 60 -0.56 -0.41 5.61
N ALA A 61 -1.19 -1.55 5.38
CA ALA A 61 -0.99 -2.78 6.14
C ALA A 61 0.45 -3.30 6.02
N SER A 62 1.02 -3.27 4.80
CA SER A 62 2.42 -3.65 4.58
C SER A 62 3.39 -2.74 5.34
N LEU A 63 3.22 -1.41 5.27
CA LEU A 63 4.05 -0.45 6.01
C LEU A 63 3.93 -0.63 7.53
N ALA A 64 2.73 -0.85 8.05
CA ALA A 64 2.49 -1.12 9.46
C ALA A 64 3.16 -2.43 9.91
N SER A 65 3.02 -3.51 9.15
CA SER A 65 3.66 -4.81 9.42
C SER A 65 5.19 -4.71 9.45
N MET A 66 5.78 -4.03 8.47
CA MET A 66 7.23 -3.81 8.42
C MET A 66 7.70 -2.90 9.57
N SER A 67 6.92 -1.87 9.93
CA SER A 67 7.23 -0.98 11.04
C SER A 67 7.17 -1.71 12.39
N ALA A 68 6.20 -2.60 12.59
CA ALA A 68 6.10 -3.47 13.77
C ALA A 68 7.28 -4.45 13.87
N ALA A 69 7.83 -4.90 12.73
CA ALA A 69 9.04 -5.71 12.66
C ALA A 69 10.35 -4.92 12.84
N ASN A 70 10.28 -3.62 13.16
CA ASN A 70 11.41 -2.69 13.27
C ASN A 70 12.29 -2.62 12.01
N LEU A 71 11.70 -2.82 10.83
CA LEU A 71 12.36 -2.56 9.56
C LEU A 71 12.43 -1.03 9.32
N PRO A 72 13.41 -0.54 8.54
CA PRO A 72 13.67 0.89 8.37
C PRO A 72 12.61 1.58 7.48
N VAL A 73 11.38 1.62 7.95
CA VAL A 73 10.25 2.30 7.29
C VAL A 73 10.19 3.75 7.76
N PRO A 74 10.17 4.75 6.86
CA PRO A 74 9.93 6.14 7.25
C PRO A 74 8.63 6.28 8.02
N VAL A 75 8.65 7.09 9.08
CA VAL A 75 7.48 7.31 9.94
C VAL A 75 6.29 7.86 9.15
N GLY A 76 5.09 7.49 9.58
CA GLY A 76 3.86 7.92 8.94
C GLY A 76 2.63 7.34 9.62
N PHE A 77 1.47 7.71 9.07
CA PHE A 77 0.17 7.22 9.51
C PHE A 77 -0.73 6.91 8.31
N CYS A 78 -1.77 6.15 8.54
CA CYS A 78 -2.86 5.93 7.59
C CYS A 78 -4.09 6.73 8.00
N VAL A 79 -4.73 7.40 7.05
CA VAL A 79 -6.13 7.79 7.13
C VAL A 79 -6.93 6.56 6.75
N THR A 80 -7.68 6.00 7.70
CA THR A 80 -8.26 4.65 7.57
C THR A 80 -9.50 4.61 6.68
N THR A 81 -9.94 3.41 6.33
CA THR A 81 -11.21 3.19 5.62
C THR A 81 -12.42 3.69 6.41
N HIS A 82 -12.35 3.77 7.76
CA HIS A 82 -13.40 4.39 8.57
C HIS A 82 -13.56 5.88 8.28
N ALA A 83 -12.46 6.61 8.06
CA ALA A 83 -12.51 8.03 7.69
C ALA A 83 -13.18 8.22 6.32
N TYR A 84 -12.85 7.36 5.35
CA TYR A 84 -13.46 7.36 4.02
C TYR A 84 -14.96 7.09 4.09
N SER A 85 -15.37 6.05 4.83
CA SER A 85 -16.79 5.73 5.01
C SER A 85 -17.54 6.85 5.72
N ALA A 86 -16.96 7.45 6.77
CA ALA A 86 -17.56 8.59 7.47
C ALA A 86 -17.75 9.79 6.55
N PHE A 87 -16.77 10.07 5.67
CA PHE A 87 -16.89 11.14 4.67
C PHE A 87 -18.04 10.88 3.67
N LEU A 88 -18.13 9.68 3.10
CA LEU A 88 -19.17 9.34 2.13
C LEU A 88 -20.58 9.44 2.74
N HIS A 89 -20.77 8.96 3.97
CA HIS A 89 -22.08 8.99 4.63
C HIS A 89 -22.46 10.39 5.12
N ALA A 90 -21.53 11.16 5.69
CA ALA A 90 -21.82 12.52 6.16
C ALA A 90 -22.13 13.49 5.01
N SER A 91 -21.68 13.20 3.81
CA SER A 91 -21.86 14.03 2.61
C SER A 91 -23.02 13.57 1.74
N ASP A 92 -23.77 12.53 2.13
CA ASP A 92 -24.81 11.86 1.33
C ASP A 92 -24.31 11.43 -0.08
N LEU A 93 -22.99 11.16 -0.18
CA LEU A 93 -22.35 10.82 -1.46
C LEU A 93 -22.47 9.34 -1.80
N PHE A 94 -22.59 8.47 -0.80
CA PHE A 94 -22.50 7.02 -1.01
C PHE A 94 -23.52 6.54 -2.06
N ASP A 95 -24.81 6.77 -1.83
CA ASP A 95 -25.88 6.32 -2.74
C ASP A 95 -25.78 7.00 -4.11
N THR A 96 -25.41 8.30 -4.12
CA THR A 96 -25.26 9.07 -5.36
C THR A 96 -24.12 8.49 -6.23
N ILE A 97 -22.97 8.20 -5.64
CA ILE A 97 -21.83 7.62 -6.36
C ILE A 97 -22.16 6.22 -6.84
N MET A 98 -22.76 5.37 -5.99
CA MET A 98 -23.12 4.01 -6.38
C MET A 98 -24.09 4.01 -7.57
N ALA A 99 -25.14 4.85 -7.53
CA ALA A 99 -26.08 4.97 -8.64
C ALA A 99 -25.42 5.47 -9.94
N GLN A 100 -24.46 6.39 -9.85
CA GLN A 100 -23.74 6.87 -11.02
C GLN A 100 -22.78 5.80 -11.58
N VAL A 101 -22.00 5.14 -10.70
CA VAL A 101 -21.07 4.08 -11.13
C VAL A 101 -21.81 2.92 -11.81
N GLU A 102 -22.98 2.51 -11.31
CA GLU A 102 -23.79 1.47 -11.96
C GLU A 102 -24.16 1.79 -13.41
N GLN A 103 -24.37 3.06 -13.73
CA GLN A 103 -24.77 3.53 -15.06
C GLN A 103 -23.58 3.72 -16.01
N VAL A 104 -22.35 3.57 -15.55
CA VAL A 104 -21.15 3.77 -16.38
C VAL A 104 -21.07 2.73 -17.49
N ASP A 105 -21.04 3.19 -18.72
CA ASP A 105 -20.76 2.38 -19.90
C ASP A 105 -19.25 2.30 -20.15
N CYS A 106 -18.64 1.21 -19.72
CA CYS A 106 -17.20 0.96 -19.91
C CYS A 106 -16.82 0.66 -21.38
N ALA A 107 -17.76 0.38 -22.25
CA ALA A 107 -17.49 0.15 -23.67
C ALA A 107 -17.30 1.47 -24.45
N ASN A 108 -17.85 2.57 -23.94
CA ASN A 108 -17.70 3.91 -24.50
C ASN A 108 -16.66 4.71 -23.73
N VAL A 109 -15.43 4.80 -24.23
CA VAL A 109 -14.31 5.46 -23.55
C VAL A 109 -14.60 6.92 -23.22
N ALA A 110 -15.18 7.67 -24.14
CA ALA A 110 -15.47 9.09 -23.93
C ALA A 110 -16.54 9.31 -22.84
N GLU A 111 -17.55 8.44 -22.79
CA GLU A 111 -18.57 8.48 -21.75
C GLU A 111 -18.03 8.04 -20.39
N LEU A 112 -17.20 7.01 -20.36
CA LEU A 112 -16.49 6.56 -19.17
C LEU A 112 -15.61 7.68 -18.58
N ASP A 113 -14.85 8.39 -19.42
CA ASP A 113 -14.00 9.51 -18.99
C ASP A 113 -14.84 10.67 -18.41
N ARG A 114 -15.96 11.00 -19.09
CA ARG A 114 -16.88 12.07 -18.64
C ARG A 114 -17.48 11.71 -17.26
N GLN A 115 -18.09 10.54 -17.13
CA GLN A 115 -18.73 10.09 -15.90
C GLN A 115 -17.72 9.93 -14.76
N SER A 116 -16.52 9.40 -15.04
CA SER A 116 -15.41 9.35 -14.10
C SER A 116 -15.05 10.76 -13.56
N ALA A 117 -14.97 11.76 -14.44
CA ALA A 117 -14.67 13.13 -14.05
C ALA A 117 -15.78 13.73 -13.16
N GLU A 118 -17.04 13.46 -13.48
CA GLU A 118 -18.18 13.92 -12.70
C GLU A 118 -18.20 13.31 -11.29
N ILE A 119 -18.01 12.00 -11.16
CA ILE A 119 -17.95 11.33 -9.86
C ILE A 119 -16.80 11.88 -9.01
N ARG A 120 -15.63 12.05 -9.61
CA ARG A 120 -14.47 12.63 -8.90
C ARG A 120 -14.71 14.07 -8.45
N ALA A 121 -15.38 14.87 -9.28
CA ALA A 121 -15.75 16.25 -8.92
C ALA A 121 -16.68 16.29 -7.72
N LEU A 122 -17.66 15.38 -7.60
CA LEU A 122 -18.54 15.29 -6.43
C LEU A 122 -17.75 15.07 -5.13
N ILE A 123 -16.73 14.22 -5.16
CA ILE A 123 -15.88 13.95 -3.97
C ILE A 123 -15.04 15.19 -3.63
N LEU A 124 -14.45 15.83 -4.63
CA LEU A 124 -13.56 16.98 -4.43
C LEU A 124 -14.30 18.25 -4.01
N ASP A 125 -15.58 18.39 -4.36
CA ASP A 125 -16.41 19.55 -4.00
C ASP A 125 -16.88 19.53 -2.54
N LYS A 126 -16.92 18.37 -1.89
CA LYS A 126 -17.42 18.25 -0.51
C LYS A 126 -16.32 18.45 0.52
N PRO A 127 -16.57 19.22 1.59
CA PRO A 127 -15.67 19.32 2.73
C PRO A 127 -15.66 18.01 3.53
N LEU A 128 -14.54 17.75 4.23
CA LEU A 128 -14.51 16.64 5.17
C LEU A 128 -15.40 16.93 6.38
N PRO A 129 -15.98 15.88 7.02
CA PRO A 129 -16.58 16.03 8.34
C PRO A 129 -15.55 16.61 9.33
N ALA A 130 -15.99 17.58 10.15
CA ALA A 130 -15.08 18.32 11.03
C ALA A 130 -14.25 17.42 11.97
N GLU A 131 -14.85 16.32 12.42
CA GLU A 131 -14.15 15.32 13.26
C GLU A 131 -13.02 14.63 12.49
N VAL A 132 -13.30 14.15 11.26
CA VAL A 132 -12.31 13.49 10.40
C VAL A 132 -11.17 14.45 10.06
N GLU A 133 -11.52 15.68 9.65
CA GLU A 133 -10.53 16.71 9.34
C GLU A 133 -9.64 17.04 10.53
N SER A 134 -10.23 17.25 11.72
CA SER A 134 -9.51 17.57 12.95
C SER A 134 -8.48 16.47 13.31
N VAL A 135 -8.87 15.20 13.18
CA VAL A 135 -7.98 14.06 13.49
C VAL A 135 -6.84 13.96 12.48
N ILE A 136 -7.09 14.16 11.18
CA ILE A 136 -6.02 14.13 10.16
C ILE A 136 -5.02 15.27 10.42
N ARG A 137 -5.48 16.49 10.68
CA ARG A 137 -4.63 17.64 11.03
C ARG A 137 -3.78 17.37 12.27
N SER A 138 -4.39 16.80 13.31
CA SER A 138 -3.70 16.43 14.54
C SER A 138 -2.61 15.39 14.29
N SER A 139 -2.89 14.37 13.47
CA SER A 139 -1.92 13.32 13.12
C SER A 139 -0.75 13.87 12.30
N TYR A 140 -1.01 14.79 11.36
CA TYR A 140 0.08 15.44 10.62
C TYR A 140 0.96 16.30 11.53
N ARG A 141 0.37 17.09 12.46
CA ARG A 141 1.14 17.85 13.47
C ARG A 141 1.99 16.94 14.34
N GLN A 142 1.41 15.85 14.86
CA GLN A 142 2.15 14.85 15.63
C GLN A 142 3.31 14.24 14.82
N LEU A 143 3.10 13.95 13.53
CA LEU A 143 4.15 13.45 12.65
C LEU A 143 5.28 14.48 12.46
N CYS A 144 4.93 15.76 12.32
CA CYS A 144 5.89 16.86 12.25
C CYS A 144 6.71 16.98 13.54
N ASP A 145 6.05 16.87 14.71
CA ASP A 145 6.72 16.95 16.01
C ASP A 145 7.70 15.78 16.22
N LEU A 146 7.28 14.56 15.85
CA LEU A 146 8.13 13.36 15.89
C LEU A 146 9.40 13.48 15.04
N THR A 147 9.37 14.28 13.98
CA THR A 147 10.50 14.47 13.07
C THR A 147 11.27 15.76 13.30
N GLY A 148 10.85 16.60 14.25
CA GLY A 148 11.48 17.88 14.55
C GLY A 148 11.30 18.97 13.47
N LEU A 149 10.29 18.82 12.59
CA LEU A 149 9.97 19.75 11.49
C LEU A 149 8.54 20.30 11.60
N PRO A 150 8.22 21.10 12.63
CA PRO A 150 6.86 21.53 12.92
C PRO A 150 6.24 22.30 11.74
N GLY A 151 5.11 21.76 11.23
CA GLY A 151 4.30 22.35 10.18
C GLY A 151 4.94 22.39 8.77
N THR A 152 6.16 21.87 8.61
CA THR A 152 6.93 21.97 7.34
C THR A 152 7.43 20.63 6.81
N LEU A 153 7.04 19.53 7.45
CA LEU A 153 7.45 18.18 7.04
C LEU A 153 6.89 17.83 5.66
N PRO A 154 7.73 17.58 4.65
CA PRO A 154 7.25 17.01 3.40
C PRO A 154 6.79 15.56 3.60
N VAL A 155 5.63 15.23 3.04
CA VAL A 155 5.09 13.86 3.07
C VAL A 155 4.72 13.38 1.67
N ALA A 156 4.74 12.06 1.50
CA ALA A 156 4.07 11.38 0.40
C ALA A 156 2.65 11.04 0.85
N VAL A 157 1.66 11.36 0.03
CA VAL A 157 0.25 11.01 0.24
C VAL A 157 -0.13 9.98 -0.84
N ARG A 158 -0.42 8.75 -0.43
CA ARG A 158 -0.54 7.60 -1.33
C ARG A 158 -1.86 6.86 -1.08
N SER A 159 -2.59 6.58 -2.13
CA SER A 159 -3.79 5.73 -2.05
C SER A 159 -3.44 4.30 -1.66
N SER A 160 -4.29 3.69 -0.85
CA SER A 160 -4.15 2.32 -0.33
C SER A 160 -5.53 1.67 -0.27
N ALA A 161 -5.95 1.02 -1.35
CA ALA A 161 -7.25 0.37 -1.42
C ALA A 161 -7.26 -0.99 -0.72
N THR A 162 -8.44 -1.42 -0.24
CA THR A 162 -8.61 -2.74 0.36
C THR A 162 -8.54 -3.89 -0.64
N ALA A 163 -8.80 -3.60 -1.92
CA ALA A 163 -8.78 -4.59 -3.01
C ALA A 163 -7.52 -4.49 -3.89
N GLU A 164 -6.44 -3.85 -3.40
CA GLU A 164 -5.25 -3.57 -4.21
C GLU A 164 -4.44 -4.81 -4.58
N ASP A 165 -4.36 -5.79 -3.67
CA ASP A 165 -3.54 -6.99 -3.80
C ASP A 165 -4.39 -8.27 -3.90
N LEU A 166 -5.47 -8.25 -4.68
CA LEU A 166 -6.23 -9.48 -4.94
C LEU A 166 -5.40 -10.45 -5.78
N PRO A 167 -5.46 -11.78 -5.51
CA PRO A 167 -4.62 -12.78 -6.16
C PRO A 167 -4.71 -12.78 -7.68
N ASP A 168 -5.88 -12.46 -8.23
CA ASP A 168 -6.16 -12.50 -9.67
C ASP A 168 -6.25 -11.11 -10.30
N ALA A 169 -6.01 -10.05 -9.54
CA ALA A 169 -6.22 -8.68 -9.96
C ALA A 169 -5.28 -7.72 -9.22
N SER A 170 -4.34 -7.11 -9.94
CA SER A 170 -3.42 -6.12 -9.39
C SER A 170 -3.86 -4.71 -9.77
N PHE A 171 -4.20 -3.87 -8.78
CA PHE A 171 -4.41 -2.43 -8.94
C PHE A 171 -3.10 -1.64 -9.10
N ALA A 172 -1.98 -2.33 -9.28
CA ALA A 172 -0.68 -1.68 -9.41
C ALA A 172 -0.69 -0.59 -10.49
N GLY A 173 -0.26 0.61 -10.15
CA GLY A 173 -0.21 1.75 -11.06
C GLY A 173 -1.57 2.38 -11.43
N GLN A 174 -2.66 1.98 -10.77
CA GLN A 174 -4.01 2.50 -11.04
C GLN A 174 -4.40 3.67 -10.14
N GLN A 175 -3.62 3.93 -9.10
CA GLN A 175 -3.97 4.85 -8.01
C GLN A 175 -2.92 5.95 -7.85
N ASP A 176 -3.38 7.11 -7.37
CA ASP A 176 -2.56 8.31 -7.31
C ASP A 176 -1.58 8.28 -6.14
N THR A 177 -0.40 8.82 -6.38
CA THR A 177 0.62 9.13 -5.39
C THR A 177 1.03 10.60 -5.55
N TYR A 178 1.01 11.34 -4.45
CA TYR A 178 1.41 12.74 -4.42
C TYR A 178 2.65 12.88 -3.55
N LEU A 179 3.72 13.37 -4.13
CA LEU A 179 5.00 13.52 -3.48
C LEU A 179 5.23 14.99 -3.07
N TRP A 180 5.98 15.18 -2.00
CA TRP A 180 6.40 16.49 -1.50
C TRP A 180 5.23 17.39 -1.07
N VAL A 181 4.20 16.79 -0.48
CA VAL A 181 3.05 17.53 0.10
C VAL A 181 3.48 18.15 1.43
N VAL A 182 3.22 19.44 1.64
CA VAL A 182 3.66 20.19 2.83
C VAL A 182 2.52 21.05 3.37
N GLY A 183 2.15 20.82 4.64
CA GLY A 183 1.13 21.61 5.33
C GLY A 183 -0.18 20.85 5.49
N GLU A 184 -0.93 21.21 6.54
CA GLU A 184 -2.18 20.53 6.92
C GLU A 184 -3.24 20.59 5.81
N ASP A 185 -3.42 21.76 5.20
CA ASP A 185 -4.44 21.96 4.15
C ASP A 185 -4.13 21.14 2.91
N GLU A 186 -2.85 21.09 2.51
CA GLU A 186 -2.40 20.29 1.38
C GLU A 186 -2.57 18.79 1.66
N VAL A 187 -2.30 18.32 2.87
CA VAL A 187 -2.53 16.92 3.25
C VAL A 187 -4.02 16.58 3.15
N ILE A 188 -4.91 17.44 3.66
CA ILE A 188 -6.37 17.26 3.56
C ILE A 188 -6.82 17.18 2.09
N GLU A 189 -6.34 18.09 1.27
CA GLU A 189 -6.68 18.13 -0.16
C GLU A 189 -6.22 16.85 -0.88
N HIS A 190 -5.00 16.40 -0.62
CA HIS A 190 -4.47 15.21 -1.26
C HIS A 190 -5.10 13.90 -0.72
N VAL A 191 -5.57 13.87 0.53
CA VAL A 191 -6.40 12.77 1.03
C VAL A 191 -7.71 12.68 0.22
N ARG A 192 -8.41 13.78 -0.04
CA ARG A 192 -9.62 13.78 -0.89
C ARG A 192 -9.31 13.34 -2.32
N ARG A 193 -8.18 13.78 -2.88
CA ARG A 193 -7.73 13.35 -4.23
C ARG A 193 -7.46 11.85 -4.29
N CYS A 194 -6.81 11.29 -3.26
CA CYS A 194 -6.63 9.83 -3.15
C CYS A 194 -7.99 9.11 -3.12
N TRP A 195 -8.97 9.60 -2.37
CA TRP A 195 -10.31 9.01 -2.37
C TRP A 195 -11.00 9.12 -3.73
N ALA A 196 -10.87 10.27 -4.39
CA ALA A 196 -11.40 10.47 -5.74
C ALA A 196 -10.74 9.54 -6.78
N SER A 197 -9.48 9.13 -6.58
CA SER A 197 -8.77 8.25 -7.51
C SER A 197 -9.36 6.85 -7.64
N LEU A 198 -10.19 6.41 -6.68
CA LEU A 198 -11.00 5.19 -6.82
C LEU A 198 -11.93 5.21 -8.02
N TYR A 199 -12.31 6.40 -8.47
CA TYR A 199 -13.28 6.60 -9.55
C TYR A 199 -12.64 7.16 -10.82
N THR A 200 -11.34 6.95 -11.03
CA THR A 200 -10.73 7.16 -12.34
C THR A 200 -11.32 6.18 -13.36
N ALA A 201 -11.42 6.58 -14.62
CA ALA A 201 -11.93 5.74 -15.72
C ALA A 201 -11.25 4.36 -15.70
N ARG A 202 -9.94 4.33 -15.50
CA ARG A 202 -9.14 3.11 -15.42
C ARG A 202 -9.54 2.25 -14.22
N ALA A 203 -9.73 2.84 -13.03
CA ALA A 203 -10.09 2.11 -11.82
C ALA A 203 -11.52 1.53 -11.91
N ILE A 204 -12.48 2.27 -12.47
CA ILE A 204 -13.84 1.79 -12.72
C ILE A 204 -13.83 0.61 -13.70
N ASN A 205 -13.17 0.78 -14.85
CA ASN A 205 -13.07 -0.27 -15.87
C ASN A 205 -12.39 -1.54 -15.33
N TYR A 206 -11.35 -1.37 -14.52
CA TYR A 206 -10.67 -2.48 -13.89
C TYR A 206 -11.60 -3.28 -12.96
N ARG A 207 -12.34 -2.63 -12.07
CA ARG A 207 -13.30 -3.29 -11.17
C ARG A 207 -14.42 -4.01 -11.93
N ARG A 208 -14.93 -3.37 -13.00
CA ARG A 208 -15.94 -4.00 -13.88
C ARG A 208 -15.42 -5.27 -14.52
N ASN A 209 -14.23 -5.23 -15.11
CA ASN A 209 -13.61 -6.39 -15.76
C ASN A 209 -13.27 -7.50 -14.76
N GLY A 210 -12.91 -7.15 -13.52
CA GLY A 210 -12.63 -8.08 -12.44
C GLY A 210 -13.86 -8.58 -11.69
N ASN A 211 -15.09 -8.14 -12.04
CA ASN A 211 -16.33 -8.39 -11.30
C ASN A 211 -16.21 -8.07 -9.79
N ILE A 212 -15.48 -7.00 -9.45
CA ILE A 212 -15.28 -6.55 -8.08
C ILE A 212 -16.45 -5.63 -7.71
N PRO A 213 -17.28 -5.96 -6.68
CA PRO A 213 -18.38 -5.12 -6.26
C PRO A 213 -17.89 -3.76 -5.76
N GLU A 214 -18.51 -2.67 -6.20
CA GLU A 214 -18.12 -1.32 -5.81
C GLU A 214 -18.21 -1.10 -4.29
N ASN A 215 -19.19 -1.73 -3.62
CA ASN A 215 -19.40 -1.62 -2.17
C ASN A 215 -18.30 -2.28 -1.34
N ASP A 216 -17.51 -3.19 -1.93
CA ASP A 216 -16.47 -3.93 -1.22
C ASP A 216 -15.11 -3.23 -1.27
N VAL A 217 -15.02 -2.13 -2.05
CA VAL A 217 -13.77 -1.40 -2.24
C VAL A 217 -13.76 -0.13 -1.41
N LEU A 218 -12.93 -0.13 -0.38
CA LEU A 218 -12.69 1.02 0.48
C LEU A 218 -11.27 1.56 0.26
N MET A 219 -11.08 2.85 0.57
CA MET A 219 -9.80 3.53 0.41
C MET A 219 -9.26 4.02 1.76
N SER A 220 -8.10 3.52 2.14
CA SER A 220 -7.23 4.16 3.11
C SER A 220 -6.22 5.05 2.38
N VAL A 221 -5.64 6.01 3.08
CA VAL A 221 -4.60 6.88 2.53
C VAL A 221 -3.38 6.88 3.44
N VAL A 222 -2.23 6.52 2.87
CA VAL A 222 -0.94 6.56 3.55
C VAL A 222 -0.39 7.98 3.50
N VAL A 223 -0.05 8.55 4.66
CA VAL A 223 0.67 9.81 4.82
C VAL A 223 2.03 9.50 5.46
N GLN A 224 3.10 9.57 4.68
CA GLN A 224 4.42 9.09 5.08
C GLN A 224 5.47 10.19 4.89
N LYS A 225 6.43 10.33 5.85
CA LYS A 225 7.58 11.23 5.69
C LYS A 225 8.25 11.00 4.35
N MET A 226 8.45 12.09 3.59
CA MET A 226 9.27 12.06 2.37
C MET A 226 10.73 11.73 2.69
N VAL A 227 11.32 10.93 1.84
CA VAL A 227 12.75 10.60 1.86
C VAL A 227 13.45 11.51 0.86
N ASN A 228 14.55 12.13 1.27
CA ASN A 228 15.45 12.87 0.37
C ASN A 228 16.38 11.85 -0.32
N ALA A 229 15.84 11.12 -1.30
CA ALA A 229 16.57 10.04 -1.93
C ALA A 229 17.77 10.53 -2.74
N ARG A 230 18.99 10.08 -2.38
CA ARG A 230 20.16 10.15 -3.24
C ARG A 230 20.07 9.16 -4.39
N THR A 231 19.60 7.95 -4.06
CA THR A 231 19.38 6.83 -4.96
C THR A 231 18.13 6.09 -4.50
N ALA A 232 17.32 5.64 -5.42
CA ALA A 232 16.17 4.82 -5.12
C ALA A 232 15.92 3.78 -6.22
N GLY A 233 15.11 2.78 -5.90
CA GLY A 233 14.82 1.74 -6.88
C GLY A 233 13.92 0.64 -6.36
N VAL A 234 13.91 -0.46 -7.09
CA VAL A 234 13.17 -1.68 -6.78
C VAL A 234 14.15 -2.84 -6.58
N ALA A 235 13.88 -3.71 -5.62
CA ALA A 235 14.60 -4.95 -5.42
C ALA A 235 13.60 -6.13 -5.44
N MET A 236 13.82 -7.07 -6.35
CA MET A 236 13.03 -8.27 -6.49
C MET A 236 13.79 -9.46 -5.89
N THR A 237 13.19 -10.17 -4.94
CA THR A 237 13.83 -11.29 -4.27
C THR A 237 13.77 -12.62 -5.05
N LEU A 238 13.47 -12.52 -6.32
CA LEU A 238 13.71 -13.55 -7.35
C LEU A 238 14.06 -12.86 -8.68
N ASN A 239 14.56 -13.63 -9.62
CA ASN A 239 14.78 -13.11 -10.98
C ASN A 239 13.43 -13.04 -11.73
N PRO A 240 12.91 -11.84 -12.06
CA PRO A 240 11.60 -11.68 -12.68
C PRO A 240 11.52 -12.26 -14.10
N THR A 241 12.66 -12.45 -14.78
CA THR A 241 12.71 -12.99 -16.14
C THR A 241 12.43 -14.50 -16.18
N ASN A 242 12.94 -15.26 -15.21
CA ASN A 242 12.89 -16.73 -15.23
C ASN A 242 12.37 -17.38 -13.93
N GLY A 243 12.06 -16.58 -12.90
CA GLY A 243 11.56 -17.05 -11.61
C GLY A 243 12.61 -17.71 -10.71
N ASP A 244 13.91 -17.50 -10.98
CA ASP A 244 14.99 -18.07 -10.16
C ASP A 244 15.03 -17.42 -8.77
N ARG A 245 14.67 -18.19 -7.75
CA ARG A 245 14.62 -17.77 -6.35
C ARG A 245 15.99 -17.70 -5.67
N SER A 246 17.05 -18.18 -6.34
CA SER A 246 18.42 -18.07 -5.85
C SER A 246 19.07 -16.71 -6.12
N LYS A 247 18.35 -15.82 -6.76
CA LYS A 247 18.83 -14.51 -7.20
C LYS A 247 18.03 -13.37 -6.56
N ILE A 248 18.68 -12.21 -6.47
CA ILE A 248 18.04 -10.91 -6.23
C ILE A 248 18.37 -10.03 -7.42
N VAL A 249 17.37 -9.32 -7.93
CA VAL A 249 17.53 -8.31 -8.98
C VAL A 249 17.26 -6.95 -8.39
N ILE A 250 18.14 -5.99 -8.65
CA ILE A 250 17.98 -4.60 -8.20
C ILE A 250 17.99 -3.70 -9.42
N ASP A 251 16.96 -2.89 -9.57
CA ASP A 251 16.89 -1.78 -10.52
C ASP A 251 16.98 -0.48 -9.74
N ALA A 252 17.96 0.37 -10.04
CA ALA A 252 18.24 1.58 -9.27
C ALA A 252 18.60 2.77 -10.16
N SER A 253 18.24 3.98 -9.72
CA SER A 253 18.64 5.22 -10.35
C SER A 253 18.89 6.32 -9.32
N TRP A 254 19.49 7.43 -9.78
CA TRP A 254 19.65 8.62 -8.98
C TRP A 254 18.31 9.28 -8.66
N GLY A 255 18.22 9.91 -7.49
CA GLY A 255 17.05 10.66 -7.05
C GLY A 255 15.90 9.77 -6.55
N LEU A 256 14.68 10.28 -6.68
CA LEU A 256 13.45 9.60 -6.24
C LEU A 256 13.11 8.41 -7.14
N GLY A 257 12.56 7.35 -6.56
CA GLY A 257 12.23 6.10 -7.25
C GLY A 257 11.11 6.20 -8.30
N GLU A 258 10.39 7.31 -8.35
CA GLU A 258 9.30 7.52 -9.31
C GLU A 258 9.80 7.40 -10.76
N ALA A 259 11.00 7.93 -11.08
CA ALA A 259 11.60 7.84 -12.40
C ALA A 259 11.88 6.38 -12.85
N VAL A 260 12.18 5.49 -11.90
CA VAL A 260 12.38 4.05 -12.16
C VAL A 260 11.03 3.37 -12.39
N VAL A 261 10.05 3.61 -11.50
CA VAL A 261 8.74 2.96 -11.53
C VAL A 261 7.91 3.41 -12.75
N SER A 262 8.01 4.68 -13.14
CA SER A 262 7.34 5.22 -14.34
C SER A 262 8.00 4.76 -15.66
N GLY A 263 9.24 4.27 -15.61
CA GLY A 263 10.02 3.90 -16.79
C GLY A 263 10.57 5.11 -17.56
N GLU A 264 10.65 6.29 -16.93
CA GLU A 264 11.22 7.50 -17.54
C GLU A 264 12.73 7.39 -17.71
N VAL A 265 13.41 6.66 -16.83
CA VAL A 265 14.83 6.37 -16.92
C VAL A 265 15.08 4.88 -17.09
N THR A 266 16.16 4.54 -17.80
CA THR A 266 16.69 3.16 -17.81
C THR A 266 17.59 3.03 -16.58
N PRO A 267 17.23 2.21 -15.57
CA PRO A 267 17.98 2.10 -14.33
C PRO A 267 19.25 1.26 -14.51
N ASP A 268 20.19 1.42 -13.58
CA ASP A 268 21.25 0.43 -13.38
C ASP A 268 20.62 -0.89 -12.91
N ASN A 269 21.03 -2.02 -13.48
CA ASN A 269 20.53 -3.34 -13.13
C ASN A 269 21.63 -4.20 -12.52
N PHE A 270 21.36 -4.73 -11.33
CA PHE A 270 22.29 -5.64 -10.62
C PHE A 270 21.63 -7.00 -10.42
N LEU A 271 22.30 -8.04 -10.89
CA LEU A 271 21.96 -9.45 -10.61
C LEU A 271 22.88 -9.98 -9.52
N VAL A 272 22.32 -10.39 -8.39
CA VAL A 272 23.10 -10.80 -7.20
C VAL A 272 22.75 -12.21 -6.80
N ASP A 273 23.76 -13.02 -6.41
CA ASP A 273 23.53 -14.32 -5.77
C ASP A 273 22.94 -14.12 -4.37
N LYS A 274 21.77 -14.68 -4.11
CA LYS A 274 21.06 -14.49 -2.86
C LYS A 274 21.77 -15.09 -1.65
N VAL A 275 22.56 -16.14 -1.83
CA VAL A 275 23.24 -16.85 -0.74
C VAL A 275 24.55 -16.14 -0.38
N MET A 276 25.42 -16.00 -1.37
CA MET A 276 26.77 -15.45 -1.19
C MET A 276 26.81 -13.92 -1.18
N LEU A 277 25.76 -13.26 -1.69
CA LEU A 277 25.68 -11.82 -1.91
C LEU A 277 26.77 -11.31 -2.88
N GLU A 278 27.18 -12.16 -3.83
CA GLU A 278 28.09 -11.79 -4.90
C GLU A 278 27.32 -11.16 -6.07
N ILE A 279 27.82 -10.03 -6.57
CA ILE A 279 27.27 -9.38 -7.77
C ILE A 279 27.71 -10.21 -8.98
N ILE A 280 26.75 -10.93 -9.60
CA ILE A 280 27.00 -11.77 -10.78
C ILE A 280 27.11 -10.90 -12.02
N LYS A 281 26.28 -9.86 -12.10
CA LYS A 281 26.21 -8.93 -13.24
C LYS A 281 25.81 -7.55 -12.76
N ALA A 282 26.44 -6.52 -13.32
CA ALA A 282 26.08 -5.13 -13.17
C ALA A 282 26.00 -4.51 -14.56
N ASP A 283 24.79 -4.10 -14.96
CA ASP A 283 24.54 -3.38 -16.20
C ASP A 283 24.33 -1.90 -15.85
N ILE A 284 25.36 -1.10 -15.99
CA ILE A 284 25.32 0.33 -15.67
C ILE A 284 24.81 1.10 -16.89
N GLN A 285 23.78 1.90 -16.69
CA GLN A 285 23.10 2.64 -17.73
C GLN A 285 23.44 4.14 -17.69
N HIS A 286 23.20 4.83 -18.79
CA HIS A 286 23.28 6.27 -18.82
C HIS A 286 21.95 6.87 -18.34
N LYS A 287 21.96 7.43 -17.12
CA LYS A 287 20.79 8.04 -16.45
C LYS A 287 20.81 9.54 -16.71
N ALA A 288 20.05 10.00 -17.70
CA ALA A 288 20.09 11.40 -18.14
C ALA A 288 19.42 12.38 -17.14
N VAL A 289 18.39 11.91 -16.44
CA VAL A 289 17.58 12.74 -15.54
C VAL A 289 17.38 12.08 -14.19
N GLU A 290 17.12 12.89 -13.18
CA GLU A 290 16.72 12.45 -11.85
C GLU A 290 15.54 13.28 -11.34
N HIS A 291 14.66 12.67 -10.57
CA HIS A 291 13.62 13.38 -9.83
C HIS A 291 14.16 13.81 -8.47
N VAL A 292 14.08 15.09 -8.18
CA VAL A 292 14.58 15.66 -6.92
C VAL A 292 13.58 16.64 -6.31
N PRO A 293 13.63 16.84 -4.98
CA PRO A 293 12.78 17.81 -4.32
C PRO A 293 13.21 19.24 -4.64
N ASP A 294 12.28 20.06 -5.10
CA ASP A 294 12.39 21.52 -5.07
C ASP A 294 11.77 22.03 -3.76
N ARG A 295 12.62 22.23 -2.76
CA ARG A 295 12.19 22.66 -1.41
C ARG A 295 11.60 24.07 -1.40
N VAL A 296 11.94 24.92 -2.36
CA VAL A 296 11.44 26.30 -2.46
C VAL A 296 10.00 26.31 -2.96
N ASN A 297 9.75 25.60 -4.06
CA ASN A 297 8.43 25.54 -4.68
C ASN A 297 7.57 24.37 -4.16
N ARG A 298 8.06 23.60 -3.17
CA ARG A 298 7.36 22.47 -2.52
C ARG A 298 6.82 21.46 -3.52
N ARG A 299 7.67 21.01 -4.44
CA ARG A 299 7.31 20.03 -5.48
C ARG A 299 8.50 19.16 -5.86
N VAL A 300 8.21 18.07 -6.55
CA VAL A 300 9.23 17.27 -7.25
C VAL A 300 9.48 17.89 -8.62
N ILE A 301 10.74 17.95 -9.02
CA ILE A 301 11.16 18.41 -10.35
C ILE A 301 12.06 17.38 -11.01
N THR A 302 12.01 17.29 -12.33
CA THR A 302 13.00 16.58 -13.12
C THR A 302 14.21 17.50 -13.33
N ARG A 303 15.39 16.98 -13.09
CA ARG A 303 16.68 17.67 -13.24
C ARG A 303 17.62 16.83 -14.11
N ASP A 304 18.31 17.47 -15.04
CA ASP A 304 19.38 16.84 -15.80
C ASP A 304 20.53 16.45 -14.88
N ILE A 305 21.11 15.27 -15.10
CA ILE A 305 22.29 14.78 -14.39
C ILE A 305 23.54 15.16 -15.18
N GLU A 306 24.56 15.65 -14.47
CA GLU A 306 25.86 15.96 -15.09
C GLU A 306 26.41 14.73 -15.84
N PRO A 307 26.95 14.88 -17.06
CA PRO A 307 27.34 13.77 -17.93
C PRO A 307 28.26 12.73 -17.27
N ASP A 308 29.22 13.21 -16.45
CA ASP A 308 30.14 12.34 -15.74
C ASP A 308 29.45 11.48 -14.67
N ARG A 309 28.44 12.01 -14.00
CA ARG A 309 27.63 11.29 -13.00
C ARG A 309 26.59 10.40 -13.66
N ALA A 310 26.05 10.81 -14.81
CA ALA A 310 25.02 10.06 -15.52
C ALA A 310 25.47 8.64 -15.92
N ALA A 311 26.74 8.47 -16.22
CA ALA A 311 27.34 7.19 -16.61
C ALA A 311 27.91 6.39 -15.43
N GLN A 312 27.92 6.95 -14.19
CA GLN A 312 28.43 6.25 -13.02
C GLN A 312 27.37 5.30 -12.41
N PRO A 313 27.78 4.22 -11.76
CA PRO A 313 26.85 3.39 -10.98
C PRO A 313 26.23 4.22 -9.86
N CYS A 314 24.92 4.12 -9.72
CA CYS A 314 24.19 4.84 -8.66
C CYS A 314 24.31 4.17 -7.28
N LEU A 315 24.86 2.97 -7.21
CA LEU A 315 25.18 2.21 -6.00
C LEU A 315 26.61 1.70 -6.04
N SER A 316 27.28 1.74 -4.90
CA SER A 316 28.51 0.98 -4.67
C SER A 316 28.21 -0.50 -4.43
N ASP A 317 29.22 -1.37 -4.57
CA ASP A 317 29.09 -2.81 -4.29
C ASP A 317 28.60 -3.09 -2.86
N ASP A 318 29.05 -2.31 -1.89
CA ASP A 318 28.63 -2.48 -0.49
C ASP A 318 27.18 -2.08 -0.26
N GLU A 319 26.69 -1.04 -0.96
CA GLU A 319 25.29 -0.63 -0.95
C GLU A 319 24.39 -1.66 -1.64
N VAL A 320 24.81 -2.24 -2.78
CA VAL A 320 24.10 -3.36 -3.42
C VAL A 320 23.94 -4.53 -2.43
N LYS A 321 25.03 -4.89 -1.73
CA LYS A 321 24.97 -5.96 -0.72
C LYS A 321 24.08 -5.58 0.47
N ALA A 322 24.06 -4.31 0.88
CA ALA A 322 23.18 -3.81 1.96
C ALA A 322 21.71 -3.93 1.57
N VAL A 323 21.32 -3.50 0.35
CA VAL A 323 19.99 -3.69 -0.21
C VAL A 323 19.59 -5.16 -0.20
N CYS A 324 20.49 -6.04 -0.66
CA CYS A 324 20.24 -7.50 -0.67
C CYS A 324 20.02 -8.09 0.72
N ARG A 325 20.77 -7.65 1.75
CA ARG A 325 20.59 -8.13 3.14
C ARG A 325 19.22 -7.79 3.67
N ILE A 326 18.75 -6.57 3.41
CA ILE A 326 17.43 -6.11 3.84
C ILE A 326 16.34 -6.81 3.04
N ALA A 327 16.49 -6.95 1.71
CA ALA A 327 15.57 -7.70 0.87
C ALA A 327 15.37 -9.15 1.34
N LYS A 328 16.45 -9.85 1.74
CA LYS A 328 16.36 -11.18 2.36
C LYS A 328 15.60 -11.16 3.69
N THR A 329 15.78 -10.12 4.50
CA THR A 329 15.09 -9.99 5.78
C THR A 329 13.58 -9.81 5.57
N ILE A 330 13.19 -9.03 4.56
CA ILE A 330 11.79 -8.81 4.19
C ILE A 330 11.17 -10.09 3.63
N GLU A 331 11.85 -10.78 2.70
CA GLU A 331 11.39 -12.08 2.19
C GLU A 331 11.17 -13.10 3.31
N LYS A 332 12.08 -13.13 4.31
CA LYS A 332 11.92 -13.97 5.50
C LYS A 332 10.73 -13.58 6.35
N HIS A 333 10.46 -12.28 6.50
CA HIS A 333 9.31 -11.76 7.25
C HIS A 333 7.99 -12.20 6.61
N TYR A 334 7.85 -12.04 5.29
CA TYR A 334 6.63 -12.41 4.56
C TYR A 334 6.59 -13.87 4.11
N ARG A 335 7.71 -14.61 4.19
CA ARG A 335 7.85 -16.04 3.79
C ARG A 335 7.54 -16.30 2.31
N CYS A 336 7.61 -15.31 1.47
CA CYS A 336 7.42 -15.42 0.01
C CYS A 336 8.27 -14.37 -0.69
N PRO A 337 8.60 -14.59 -1.99
CA PRO A 337 9.31 -13.58 -2.78
C PRO A 337 8.60 -12.24 -2.77
N GLN A 338 9.38 -11.16 -2.77
CA GLN A 338 8.91 -9.80 -2.61
C GLN A 338 9.43 -8.89 -3.72
N ASP A 339 8.60 -7.93 -4.12
CA ASP A 339 8.98 -6.70 -4.82
C ASP A 339 9.07 -5.59 -3.77
N ILE A 340 10.22 -4.92 -3.70
CA ILE A 340 10.55 -4.00 -2.62
C ILE A 340 10.94 -2.66 -3.22
N GLU A 341 10.20 -1.60 -2.91
CA GLU A 341 10.60 -0.22 -3.20
C GLU A 341 11.45 0.30 -2.03
N TRP A 342 12.58 0.88 -2.35
CA TRP A 342 13.55 1.37 -1.36
C TRP A 342 14.22 2.66 -1.81
N ALA A 343 14.85 3.36 -0.86
CA ALA A 343 15.68 4.53 -1.12
C ALA A 343 16.87 4.60 -0.15
N LEU A 344 17.93 5.27 -0.57
CA LEU A 344 19.01 5.73 0.29
C LEU A 344 18.80 7.21 0.58
N ASP A 345 18.47 7.54 1.84
CA ASP A 345 18.18 8.89 2.30
C ASP A 345 19.49 9.71 2.42
N ALA A 346 19.60 10.79 1.66
CA ALA A 346 20.75 11.69 1.70
C ALA A 346 20.87 12.50 3.01
N ASP A 347 19.80 12.56 3.80
CA ASP A 347 19.78 13.27 5.08
C ASP A 347 20.26 12.39 6.26
N LEU A 348 20.55 11.09 6.00
CA LEU A 348 21.02 10.12 6.99
C LEU A 348 22.48 9.68 6.72
N PRO A 349 23.24 9.29 7.75
CA PRO A 349 24.59 8.79 7.60
C PRO A 349 24.66 7.51 6.76
N ASP A 350 25.75 7.31 6.03
CA ASP A 350 26.02 6.08 5.29
C ASP A 350 25.97 4.85 6.22
N GLY A 351 25.28 3.80 5.75
CA GLY A 351 25.04 2.59 6.51
C GLY A 351 23.76 2.61 7.37
N GLU A 352 23.20 3.79 7.68
CA GLU A 352 21.93 3.99 8.36
C GLU A 352 20.87 4.62 7.43
N ASN A 353 21.25 4.92 6.19
CA ASN A 353 20.47 5.69 5.22
C ASN A 353 19.50 4.86 4.37
N PHE A 354 19.48 3.53 4.53
CA PHE A 354 18.53 2.69 3.82
C PHE A 354 17.11 2.85 4.37
N THR A 355 16.13 3.06 3.49
CA THR A 355 14.72 3.19 3.85
C THR A 355 13.84 2.33 2.96
N LEU A 356 12.82 1.72 3.56
CA LEU A 356 11.79 0.92 2.89
C LEU A 356 10.56 1.77 2.59
N LEU A 357 10.15 1.84 1.34
CA LEU A 357 9.02 2.64 0.91
C LEU A 357 7.76 1.81 0.67
N GLN A 358 7.93 0.57 0.21
CA GLN A 358 6.85 -0.40 0.00
C GLN A 358 7.42 -1.81 -0.13
N SER A 359 6.62 -2.81 0.24
CA SER A 359 6.88 -4.21 -0.12
C SER A 359 5.57 -4.90 -0.47
N ARG A 360 5.60 -5.72 -1.52
CA ARG A 360 4.45 -6.54 -1.93
C ARG A 360 4.92 -7.93 -2.34
N PRO A 361 4.07 -8.97 -2.15
CA PRO A 361 4.36 -10.30 -2.66
C PRO A 361 4.50 -10.31 -4.18
N GLU A 362 5.49 -11.04 -4.68
CA GLU A 362 5.60 -11.32 -6.09
C GLU A 362 4.54 -12.35 -6.50
N THR A 363 3.70 -12.02 -7.47
CA THR A 363 2.52 -12.83 -7.83
C THR A 363 2.68 -13.62 -9.12
N VAL A 364 3.44 -13.12 -10.10
CA VAL A 364 3.55 -13.70 -11.46
C VAL A 364 4.09 -15.13 -11.44
N TRP A 365 5.21 -15.35 -10.77
CA TRP A 365 5.84 -16.68 -10.69
C TRP A 365 5.23 -17.56 -9.62
N THR A 366 4.64 -16.97 -8.59
CA THR A 366 3.91 -17.70 -7.55
C THR A 366 2.66 -18.36 -8.14
N GLN A 367 1.90 -17.66 -8.97
CA GLN A 367 0.72 -18.19 -9.68
C GLN A 367 1.10 -19.24 -10.72
N LYS A 368 2.16 -19.02 -11.53
CA LYS A 368 2.65 -20.02 -12.50
C LYS A 368 2.97 -21.35 -11.83
N LYS A 369 3.58 -21.33 -10.64
CA LYS A 369 3.86 -22.57 -9.88
C LYS A 369 2.59 -23.25 -9.36
N ALA A 370 1.61 -22.48 -8.90
CA ALA A 370 0.33 -23.03 -8.44
C ALA A 370 -0.41 -23.73 -9.59
N THR A 371 -0.44 -23.10 -10.77
CA THR A 371 -1.08 -23.68 -11.96
C THR A 371 -0.34 -24.94 -12.46
N THR A 372 1.00 -24.92 -12.43
CA THR A 372 1.81 -26.08 -12.83
C THR A 372 1.66 -27.25 -11.83
N GLN A 373 1.50 -26.98 -10.54
CA GLN A 373 1.25 -28.03 -9.53
C GLN A 373 -0.18 -28.58 -9.61
N ALA A 374 -1.15 -27.76 -10.01
CA ALA A 374 -2.54 -28.22 -10.23
C ALA A 374 -2.65 -29.14 -11.47
N THR A 375 -1.78 -28.94 -12.48
CA THR A 375 -1.72 -29.79 -13.70
C THR A 375 -0.80 -30.98 -13.55
N THR A 376 0.13 -30.98 -12.61
CA THR A 376 1.00 -32.12 -12.28
C THR A 376 0.52 -32.84 -11.03
N LYS A 377 -0.66 -33.46 -11.06
CA LYS A 377 -0.93 -34.66 -10.24
C LYS A 377 -0.12 -35.82 -10.81
N THR A 378 1.20 -35.73 -10.75
CA THR A 378 2.14 -36.79 -11.03
C THR A 378 3.00 -37.04 -9.81
N GLY A 379 2.33 -37.45 -8.74
CA GLY A 379 2.94 -38.27 -7.71
C GLY A 379 2.68 -39.75 -8.04
N MET A 380 3.02 -40.65 -7.16
CA MET A 380 2.84 -42.10 -7.29
C MET A 380 1.43 -42.53 -7.74
N GLU A 381 0.37 -41.71 -7.47
CA GLU A 381 -1.00 -41.89 -8.00
C GLU A 381 -1.13 -41.71 -9.51
N GLY A 382 -0.36 -40.79 -10.12
CA GLY A 382 -0.35 -40.57 -11.58
C GLY A 382 0.34 -41.76 -12.28
N ILE A 383 1.42 -42.28 -11.69
CA ILE A 383 2.13 -43.46 -12.20
C ILE A 383 1.26 -44.71 -12.07
N LEU A 384 0.57 -44.90 -10.94
CA LEU A 384 -0.39 -46.00 -10.72
C LEU A 384 -1.57 -45.96 -11.69
N ASN A 385 -2.14 -44.75 -11.95
CA ASN A 385 -3.24 -44.62 -12.90
C ASN A 385 -2.82 -44.91 -14.35
N THR A 386 -1.58 -44.52 -14.73
CA THR A 386 -1.02 -44.82 -16.07
C THR A 386 -0.73 -46.32 -16.24
N LEU A 387 -0.29 -46.96 -15.18
CA LEU A 387 -0.04 -48.41 -15.17
C LEU A 387 -1.33 -49.25 -15.10
N MET A 388 -2.38 -48.74 -14.44
CA MET A 388 -3.67 -49.45 -14.27
C MET A 388 -4.65 -49.20 -15.44
N ASN A 389 -4.46 -48.14 -16.24
CA ASN A 389 -5.30 -47.80 -17.40
C ASN A 389 -4.49 -47.40 -18.64
N PRO A 390 -3.76 -48.33 -19.29
CA PRO A 390 -2.90 -48.03 -20.41
C PRO A 390 -3.64 -47.58 -21.68
N LEU A 391 -4.99 -47.70 -21.74
CA LEU A 391 -5.81 -47.29 -22.88
C LEU A 391 -6.34 -45.86 -22.78
N ALA A 392 -6.28 -45.19 -21.63
CA ALA A 392 -6.70 -43.79 -21.45
C ALA A 392 -5.60 -42.78 -21.83
N ALA A 393 -4.37 -43.19 -22.08
CA ALA A 393 -3.21 -42.33 -22.41
C ALA A 393 -3.02 -42.11 -23.91
N ARG A 394 -3.98 -42.49 -24.78
CA ARG A 394 -3.91 -42.37 -26.23
C ARG A 394 -5.08 -41.57 -26.85
N GLN A 395 -5.62 -40.63 -26.11
CA GLN A 395 -6.51 -39.59 -26.70
C GLN A 395 -5.98 -38.19 -26.43
#